data_cbeda8aec61160890d119272bafd989b
#
_entry.id   cbeda8aec61160890d119272bafd989b
#
_cell.length_a   1.000
_cell.length_b   1.000
_cell.length_c   1.000
_cell.angle_alpha   90.00
_cell.angle_beta   90.00
_cell.angle_gamma   90.00
#
_symmetry.space_group_name_H-M   'P 1'
#
loop_
_entity.id
_entity.type
_entity.pdbx_description
1 polymer ?
#
loop_
_entity_poly.entity_id
_entity_poly.type
_entity_poly.pdbx_seq_one_letter_code
_entity_poly.pdbx_strand_id
1 'polypeptide(L)'
;MVRIMYKIILMKDNEVLAEFPLDFKNYSREEIVSELRGALQDLSNVIEFYETLLNENRARLLMKLIEDDDFTLSFAEIIRELGLNPKLIREHAFELKKTGLIDIPMRGKYRLCPEGLMKINAMVLTMRKIFREIEKILEEEVM
;
A
#
# COMPACT_ATOMS: atom_id res chain seq x y z
N MET A 1 28.77 19.38 17.12
CA MET A 1 27.91 18.23 17.38
C MET A 1 27.12 17.90 16.12
N VAL A 2 27.27 16.70 15.61
CA VAL A 2 26.53 16.25 14.41
C VAL A 2 25.10 15.89 14.82
N ARG A 3 24.12 16.57 14.23
CA ARG A 3 22.71 16.21 14.43
C ARG A 3 22.34 15.15 13.41
N ILE A 4 21.88 14.00 13.90
CA ILE A 4 21.38 12.93 13.04
C ILE A 4 19.91 13.18 12.80
N MET A 5 19.51 13.24 11.54
CA MET A 5 18.12 13.43 11.14
C MET A 5 17.70 12.27 10.24
N TYR A 6 16.55 11.68 10.57
CA TYR A 6 15.94 10.65 9.73
C TYR A 6 14.74 11.23 8.99
N LYS A 7 14.72 11.06 7.68
CA LYS A 7 13.61 11.55 6.87
C LYS A 7 13.36 10.61 5.70
N ILE A 8 12.13 10.65 5.19
CA ILE A 8 11.74 9.90 4.00
C ILE A 8 11.59 10.90 2.86
N ILE A 9 12.13 10.55 1.70
CA ILE A 9 12.11 11.40 0.52
C ILE A 9 11.50 10.59 -0.64
N LEU A 10 10.48 11.17 -1.28
CA LEU A 10 9.95 10.63 -2.53
C LEU A 10 10.53 11.43 -3.67
N MET A 11 11.20 10.74 -4.59
CA MET A 11 11.85 11.36 -5.74
C MET A 11 11.27 10.86 -7.04
N LYS A 12 11.20 11.75 -8.03
CA LYS A 12 10.95 11.42 -9.41
C LYS A 12 12.22 11.78 -10.18
N ASP A 13 12.96 10.78 -10.63
CA ASP A 13 14.30 10.96 -11.20
C ASP A 13 15.19 11.74 -10.20
N ASN A 14 15.62 12.95 -10.53
CA ASN A 14 16.44 13.79 -9.66
C ASN A 14 15.65 14.88 -8.93
N GLU A 15 14.33 14.89 -9.06
CA GLU A 15 13.46 15.87 -8.43
C GLU A 15 12.84 15.33 -7.15
N VAL A 16 12.91 16.10 -6.07
CA VAL A 16 12.26 15.75 -4.80
C VAL A 16 10.79 16.16 -4.88
N LEU A 17 9.88 15.17 -4.82
CA LEU A 17 8.44 15.42 -4.87
C LEU A 17 7.86 15.67 -3.47
N ALA A 18 8.35 14.94 -2.48
CA ALA A 18 7.87 15.05 -1.12
C ALA A 18 8.98 14.66 -0.15
N GLU A 19 8.99 15.29 1.01
CA GLU A 19 9.97 15.02 2.05
C GLU A 19 9.29 15.17 3.38
N PHE A 20 9.50 14.22 4.30
CA PHE A 20 8.91 14.31 5.63
C PHE A 20 9.82 13.65 6.67
N PRO A 21 9.81 14.17 7.92
CA PRO A 21 10.67 13.66 8.98
C PRO A 21 10.12 12.38 9.59
N LEU A 22 11.04 11.54 10.08
CA LEU A 22 10.67 10.38 10.90
C LEU A 22 10.82 10.68 12.39
N ASP A 23 11.57 11.72 12.76
CA ASP A 23 11.75 12.09 14.15
C ASP A 23 11.46 13.56 14.37
N PHE A 24 11.38 13.98 15.64
CA PHE A 24 10.97 15.32 16.02
C PHE A 24 12.14 16.24 16.38
N LYS A 25 13.37 15.79 16.24
CA LYS A 25 14.54 16.52 16.77
C LYS A 25 14.84 17.84 16.08
N ASN A 26 14.48 17.97 14.81
CA ASN A 26 14.82 19.14 13.98
C ASN A 26 13.59 19.96 13.53
N TYR A 27 12.43 19.65 14.10
CA TYR A 27 11.16 20.29 13.73
C TYR A 27 10.52 20.90 14.95
N SER A 28 9.83 22.03 14.77
CA SER A 28 9.07 22.61 15.85
C SER A 28 7.86 21.74 16.15
N ARG A 29 7.39 21.84 17.40
CA ARG A 29 6.18 21.10 17.81
C ARG A 29 4.97 21.47 16.93
N GLU A 30 4.88 22.75 16.56
CA GLU A 30 3.79 23.25 15.73
C GLU A 30 3.80 22.64 14.33
N GLU A 31 4.99 22.52 13.73
CA GLU A 31 5.15 21.88 12.40
C GLU A 31 4.68 20.43 12.43
N ILE A 32 5.11 19.69 13.46
CA ILE A 32 4.76 18.28 13.60
C ILE A 32 3.25 18.10 13.83
N VAL A 33 2.68 18.91 14.73
CA VAL A 33 1.24 18.85 15.03
C VAL A 33 0.43 19.19 13.79
N SER A 34 0.85 20.18 13.01
CA SER A 34 0.17 20.55 11.77
C SER A 34 0.18 19.41 10.75
N GLU A 35 1.36 18.78 10.55
CA GLU A 35 1.49 17.64 9.61
C GLU A 35 0.63 16.44 10.04
N LEU A 36 0.71 16.07 11.32
CA LEU A 36 -0.06 14.94 11.83
C LEU A 36 -1.56 15.19 11.80
N ARG A 37 -1.98 16.42 12.08
CA ARG A 37 -3.40 16.78 12.02
C ARG A 37 -3.95 16.65 10.60
N GLY A 38 -3.20 17.13 9.60
CA GLY A 38 -3.54 16.97 8.20
C GLY A 38 -3.63 15.50 7.78
N ALA A 39 -2.63 14.70 8.19
CA ALA A 39 -2.61 13.27 7.90
C ALA A 39 -3.80 12.54 8.52
N LEU A 40 -4.17 12.88 9.75
CA LEU A 40 -5.31 12.26 10.43
C LEU A 40 -6.64 12.59 9.76
N GLN A 41 -6.77 13.77 9.14
CA GLN A 41 -7.97 14.12 8.37
C GLN A 41 -8.13 13.26 7.12
N ASP A 42 -7.02 12.84 6.51
CA ASP A 42 -7.03 12.02 5.29
C ASP A 42 -6.96 10.52 5.60
N LEU A 43 -6.95 10.16 6.87
CA LEU A 43 -6.72 8.78 7.31
C LEU A 43 -7.79 7.79 6.84
N SER A 44 -9.02 8.27 6.61
CA SER A 44 -10.14 7.41 6.18
C SER A 44 -9.83 6.66 4.88
N ASN A 45 -9.18 7.32 3.91
CA ASN A 45 -8.81 6.71 2.63
C ASN A 45 -7.74 5.65 2.81
N VAL A 46 -6.78 5.90 3.70
CA VAL A 46 -5.71 4.96 4.02
C VAL A 46 -6.27 3.73 4.74
N ILE A 47 -7.17 3.95 5.69
CA ILE A 47 -7.83 2.87 6.43
C ILE A 47 -8.63 1.99 5.47
N GLU A 48 -9.43 2.58 4.59
CA GLU A 48 -10.22 1.84 3.61
C GLU A 48 -9.33 0.95 2.73
N PHE A 49 -8.19 1.47 2.29
CA PHE A 49 -7.22 0.71 1.52
C PHE A 49 -6.71 -0.52 2.31
N TYR A 50 -6.27 -0.31 3.56
CA TYR A 50 -5.77 -1.39 4.39
C TYR A 50 -6.84 -2.41 4.75
N GLU A 51 -8.05 -1.96 5.06
CA GLU A 51 -9.17 -2.87 5.33
C GLU A 51 -9.46 -3.78 4.14
N THR A 52 -9.38 -3.23 2.93
CA THR A 52 -9.55 -4.02 1.71
C THR A 52 -8.45 -5.07 1.59
N LEU A 53 -7.20 -4.71 1.87
CA LEU A 53 -6.05 -5.62 1.76
C LEU A 53 -5.97 -6.66 2.88
N LEU A 54 -6.51 -6.37 4.06
CA LEU A 54 -6.40 -7.26 5.22
C LEU A 54 -7.25 -8.51 5.12
N ASN A 55 -8.14 -8.60 4.14
CA ASN A 55 -8.90 -9.80 3.88
C ASN A 55 -8.01 -10.81 3.16
N GLU A 56 -7.83 -12.00 3.73
CA GLU A 56 -6.96 -13.04 3.19
C GLU A 56 -7.31 -13.42 1.75
N ASN A 57 -8.60 -13.58 1.44
CA ASN A 57 -9.03 -13.97 0.11
C ASN A 57 -8.78 -12.88 -0.93
N ARG A 58 -8.95 -11.61 -0.55
CA ARG A 58 -8.62 -10.48 -1.44
C ARG A 58 -7.13 -10.39 -1.69
N ALA A 59 -6.32 -10.61 -0.66
CA ALA A 59 -4.87 -10.64 -0.80
C ALA A 59 -4.42 -11.77 -1.72
N ARG A 60 -5.03 -12.96 -1.59
CA ARG A 60 -4.76 -14.11 -2.48
C ARG A 60 -5.13 -13.79 -3.93
N LEU A 61 -6.28 -13.15 -4.14
CA LEU A 61 -6.72 -12.75 -5.48
C LEU A 61 -5.72 -11.76 -6.09
N LEU A 62 -5.30 -10.75 -5.35
CA LEU A 62 -4.29 -9.79 -5.81
C LEU A 62 -2.97 -10.48 -6.14
N MET A 63 -2.51 -11.40 -5.30
CA MET A 63 -1.28 -12.15 -5.57
C MET A 63 -1.36 -12.94 -6.86
N LYS A 64 -2.49 -13.60 -7.13
CA LYS A 64 -2.68 -14.35 -8.37
C LYS A 64 -2.65 -13.44 -9.59
N LEU A 65 -3.23 -12.25 -9.49
CA LEU A 65 -3.15 -11.25 -10.56
C LEU A 65 -1.71 -10.76 -10.76
N ILE A 66 -0.97 -10.52 -9.68
CA ILE A 66 0.42 -10.08 -9.75
C ILE A 66 1.31 -11.14 -10.38
N GLU A 67 1.05 -12.41 -10.11
CA GLU A 67 1.82 -13.54 -10.66
C GLU A 67 1.59 -13.75 -12.16
N ASP A 68 0.47 -13.27 -12.69
CA ASP A 68 0.18 -13.41 -14.11
C ASP A 68 1.00 -12.42 -14.94
N ASP A 69 1.49 -12.86 -16.10
CA ASP A 69 2.33 -12.04 -16.98
C ASP A 69 1.64 -10.75 -17.44
N ASP A 70 0.33 -10.80 -17.64
CA ASP A 70 -0.48 -9.66 -18.08
C ASP A 70 -1.31 -9.04 -16.95
N PHE A 71 -1.09 -9.47 -15.71
CA PHE A 71 -1.85 -9.02 -14.54
C PHE A 71 -3.36 -9.21 -14.69
N THR A 72 -3.76 -10.22 -15.48
CA THR A 72 -5.15 -10.43 -15.85
C THR A 72 -5.52 -11.90 -15.71
N LEU A 73 -6.64 -12.19 -15.06
CA LEU A 73 -7.18 -13.54 -14.96
C LEU A 73 -8.65 -13.54 -15.35
N SER A 74 -9.09 -14.65 -15.93
CA SER A 74 -10.51 -14.88 -16.16
C SER A 74 -11.21 -15.30 -14.86
N PHE A 75 -12.51 -15.11 -14.82
CA PHE A 75 -13.33 -15.56 -13.69
C PHE A 75 -13.13 -17.06 -13.42
N ALA A 76 -13.10 -17.87 -14.48
CA ALA A 76 -12.90 -19.33 -14.38
C ALA A 76 -11.52 -19.66 -13.78
N GLU A 77 -10.47 -18.94 -14.20
CA GLU A 77 -9.13 -19.12 -13.65
C GLU A 77 -9.08 -18.77 -12.16
N ILE A 78 -9.75 -17.69 -11.76
CA ILE A 78 -9.82 -17.29 -10.36
C ILE A 78 -10.52 -18.33 -9.51
N ILE A 79 -11.65 -18.87 -9.99
CA ILE A 79 -12.37 -19.94 -9.28
C ILE A 79 -11.45 -21.13 -9.06
N ARG A 80 -10.76 -21.56 -10.11
CA ARG A 80 -9.84 -22.70 -10.06
C ARG A 80 -8.67 -22.46 -9.10
N GLU A 81 -8.06 -21.28 -9.17
CA GLU A 81 -6.88 -20.95 -8.36
C GLU A 81 -7.19 -20.74 -6.89
N LEU A 82 -8.31 -20.11 -6.58
CA LEU A 82 -8.67 -19.78 -5.20
C LEU A 82 -9.56 -20.81 -4.54
N GLY A 83 -10.28 -21.61 -5.32
CA GLY A 83 -11.21 -22.58 -4.78
C GLY A 83 -12.38 -21.98 -4.03
N LEU A 84 -12.72 -20.73 -4.32
CA LEU A 84 -13.80 -20.01 -3.65
C LEU A 84 -15.11 -20.11 -4.45
N ASN A 85 -16.21 -19.93 -3.73
CA ASN A 85 -17.55 -19.80 -4.28
C ASN A 85 -17.61 -18.60 -5.25
N PRO A 86 -18.25 -18.73 -6.43
CA PRO A 86 -18.34 -17.62 -7.39
C PRO A 86 -18.91 -16.32 -6.82
N LYS A 87 -19.87 -16.41 -5.92
CA LYS A 87 -20.45 -15.23 -5.28
C LYS A 87 -19.41 -14.47 -4.45
N LEU A 88 -18.59 -15.19 -3.68
CA LEU A 88 -17.53 -14.58 -2.88
C LEU A 88 -16.47 -13.91 -3.75
N ILE A 89 -16.12 -14.54 -4.87
CA ILE A 89 -15.17 -13.96 -5.82
C ILE A 89 -15.69 -12.64 -6.37
N ARG A 90 -16.96 -12.59 -6.75
CA ARG A 90 -17.58 -11.35 -7.24
C ARG A 90 -17.59 -10.26 -6.18
N GLU A 91 -17.89 -10.61 -4.94
CA GLU A 91 -17.88 -9.67 -3.81
C GLU A 91 -16.48 -9.10 -3.56
N HIS A 92 -15.48 -9.96 -3.54
CA HIS A 92 -14.09 -9.54 -3.35
C HIS A 92 -13.59 -8.68 -4.52
N ALA A 93 -13.91 -9.08 -5.75
CA ALA A 93 -13.54 -8.30 -6.93
C ALA A 93 -14.22 -6.93 -6.92
N PHE A 94 -15.47 -6.84 -6.49
CA PHE A 94 -16.19 -5.58 -6.36
C PHE A 94 -15.50 -4.64 -5.36
N GLU A 95 -15.10 -5.15 -4.19
CA GLU A 95 -14.40 -4.37 -3.19
C GLU A 95 -13.04 -3.87 -3.70
N LEU A 96 -12.29 -4.73 -4.40
CA LEU A 96 -11.00 -4.36 -4.99
C LEU A 96 -11.16 -3.32 -6.11
N LYS A 97 -12.21 -3.43 -6.91
CA LYS A 97 -12.51 -2.44 -7.94
C LYS A 97 -12.89 -1.10 -7.33
N LYS A 98 -13.69 -1.13 -6.28
CA LYS A 98 -14.14 0.08 -5.56
C LYS A 98 -12.97 0.88 -5.01
N THR A 99 -11.92 0.21 -4.54
CA THR A 99 -10.71 0.86 -4.03
C THR A 99 -9.70 1.23 -5.12
N GLY A 100 -10.00 0.92 -6.39
CA GLY A 100 -9.15 1.27 -7.52
C GLY A 100 -7.95 0.35 -7.71
N LEU A 101 -7.95 -0.82 -7.08
CA LEU A 101 -6.85 -1.78 -7.22
C LEU A 101 -6.96 -2.63 -8.47
N ILE A 102 -8.17 -2.97 -8.88
CA ILE A 102 -8.41 -3.75 -10.10
C ILE A 102 -9.45 -3.08 -10.98
N ASP A 103 -9.49 -3.47 -12.25
CA ASP A 103 -10.60 -3.16 -13.14
C ASP A 103 -11.12 -4.43 -13.81
N ILE A 104 -12.22 -4.29 -14.54
CA ILE A 104 -12.86 -5.38 -15.29
C ILE A 104 -12.91 -4.90 -16.73
N PRO A 105 -11.84 -5.12 -17.53
CA PRO A 105 -11.76 -4.60 -18.89
C PRO A 105 -12.83 -5.16 -19.81
N MET A 106 -13.31 -6.36 -19.51
CA MET A 106 -14.44 -6.98 -20.19
C MET A 106 -15.09 -7.96 -19.22
N ARG A 107 -16.33 -8.35 -19.50
CA ARG A 107 -17.06 -9.30 -18.66
C ARG A 107 -16.26 -10.59 -18.46
N GLY A 108 -16.07 -10.98 -17.21
CA GLY A 108 -15.35 -12.20 -16.85
C GLY A 108 -13.84 -12.11 -16.89
N LYS A 109 -13.28 -10.89 -17.06
CA LYS A 109 -11.83 -10.63 -16.99
C LYS A 109 -11.55 -9.63 -15.89
N TYR A 110 -10.56 -9.93 -15.04
CA TYR A 110 -10.16 -9.11 -13.93
C TYR A 110 -8.68 -8.74 -14.10
N ARG A 111 -8.35 -7.47 -13.96
CA ARG A 111 -6.99 -6.98 -14.19
C ARG A 111 -6.54 -6.07 -13.05
N LEU A 112 -5.31 -6.29 -12.58
CA LEU A 112 -4.67 -5.37 -11.65
C LEU A 112 -4.34 -4.06 -12.38
N CYS A 113 -4.78 -2.94 -11.81
CA CYS A 113 -4.47 -1.63 -12.38
C CYS A 113 -3.01 -1.27 -12.11
N PRO A 114 -2.30 -0.60 -13.05
CA PRO A 114 -0.95 -0.08 -12.78
C PRO A 114 -0.91 0.81 -11.53
N GLU A 115 -1.93 1.65 -11.35
CA GLU A 115 -2.07 2.50 -10.16
C GLU A 115 -2.25 1.66 -8.90
N GLY A 116 -2.98 0.55 -9.00
CA GLY A 116 -3.16 -0.39 -7.89
C GLY A 116 -1.84 -1.01 -7.46
N LEU A 117 -1.02 -1.43 -8.41
CA LEU A 117 0.29 -1.98 -8.11
C LEU A 117 1.20 -0.95 -7.45
N MET A 118 1.17 0.30 -7.93
CA MET A 118 1.95 1.38 -7.34
C MET A 118 1.52 1.64 -5.88
N LYS A 119 0.21 1.64 -5.61
CA LYS A 119 -0.32 1.80 -4.25
C LYS A 119 0.11 0.65 -3.34
N ILE A 120 0.04 -0.60 -3.83
CA ILE A 120 0.48 -1.77 -3.06
C ILE A 120 1.97 -1.64 -2.72
N ASN A 121 2.80 -1.28 -3.69
CA ASN A 121 4.23 -1.09 -3.46
C ASN A 121 4.49 0.00 -2.42
N ALA A 122 3.81 1.14 -2.54
CA ALA A 122 3.99 2.26 -1.61
C ALA A 122 3.51 1.93 -0.20
N MET A 123 2.32 1.32 -0.08
CA MET A 123 1.67 1.12 1.21
C MET A 123 2.11 -0.15 1.93
N VAL A 124 2.54 -1.18 1.21
CA VAL A 124 2.89 -2.47 1.80
C VAL A 124 4.41 -2.67 1.83
N LEU A 125 5.06 -2.69 0.66
CA LEU A 125 6.49 -2.99 0.59
C LEU A 125 7.34 -1.88 1.21
N THR A 126 7.01 -0.63 0.92
CA THR A 126 7.74 0.52 1.46
C THR A 126 7.61 0.59 2.97
N MET A 127 6.39 0.44 3.49
CA MET A 127 6.17 0.47 4.94
C MET A 127 6.91 -0.67 5.65
N ARG A 128 6.92 -1.86 5.07
CA ARG A 128 7.67 -2.99 5.62
C ARG A 128 9.15 -2.68 5.73
N LYS A 129 9.73 -2.10 4.67
CA LYS A 129 11.15 -1.73 4.65
C LYS A 129 11.45 -0.63 5.66
N ILE A 130 10.59 0.38 5.75
CA ILE A 130 10.74 1.49 6.70
C ILE A 130 10.71 0.96 8.14
N PHE A 131 9.75 0.12 8.49
CA PHE A 131 9.65 -0.45 9.83
C PHE A 131 10.89 -1.27 10.20
N ARG A 132 11.43 -2.04 9.26
CA ARG A 132 12.67 -2.79 9.49
C ARG A 132 13.85 -1.87 9.79
N GLU A 133 13.98 -0.78 9.05
CA GLU A 133 15.05 0.19 9.29
C GLU A 133 14.89 0.90 10.62
N ILE A 134 13.65 1.25 11.00
CA ILE A 134 13.36 1.86 12.31
C ILE A 134 13.75 0.90 13.44
N GLU A 135 13.40 -0.38 13.32
CA GLU A 135 13.76 -1.40 14.31
C GLU A 135 15.29 -1.50 14.48
N LYS A 136 16.06 -1.46 13.39
CA LYS A 136 17.53 -1.46 13.44
C LYS A 136 18.06 -0.23 14.16
N ILE A 137 17.51 0.95 13.87
CA ILE A 137 17.90 2.21 14.53
C ILE A 137 17.66 2.11 16.03
N LEU A 138 16.49 1.62 16.43
CA LEU A 138 16.14 1.48 17.85
C LEU A 138 17.03 0.46 18.57
N GLU A 139 17.40 -0.63 17.93
CA GLU A 139 18.33 -1.62 18.48
C GLU A 139 19.72 -1.00 18.71
N GLU A 140 20.21 -0.22 17.77
CA GLU A 140 21.50 0.44 17.87
C GLU A 140 21.53 1.48 19.01
N GLU A 141 20.43 2.19 19.23
CA GLU A 141 20.33 3.18 20.31
C GLU A 141 20.26 2.54 21.70
N VAL A 142 19.76 1.33 21.81
CA VAL A 142 19.62 0.61 23.09
C VAL A 142 20.93 -0.04 23.51
N MET A 143 21.80 -0.32 22.56
CA MET A 143 23.13 -0.83 22.85
C MET A 143 24.13 0.33 22.93
#